data_47f1de5cb9f53f63b882a3d6d206ba79
#
_entry.id   47f1de5cb9f53f63b882a3d6d206ba79
#
_cell.length_a   1.000
_cell.length_b   1.000
_cell.length_c   1.000
_cell.angle_alpha   90.00
_cell.angle_beta   90.00
_cell.angle_gamma   90.00
#
_symmetry.space_group_name_H-M   'P 1'
#
loop_
_entity.id
_entity.type
_entity.pdbx_description
1 polymer ?
#
loop_
_entity_poly.entity_id
_entity_poly.type
_entity_poly.pdbx_seq_one_letter_code
_entity_poly.pdbx_strand_id
1 'polypeptide(L)'
;MFFTILLLIASYTTTKAVRDAVFLSKFGLTELSYLYICIAIVAGVVVTAYKRATSGFGRDVVAMVTNGFVALTLVAMAIGLHQHVKWISWGLYFWSGVFGLVLVAEFWLLANDLFDAREAKRLFPIIGGGAILGGLVGGATPGWLAKPLGAGNLLYIVAVELVVSALLSHLAWKRRRPEVQREVKEAPTPKLAEGLAILRKNRYVRLIAAMLLCMTVSYTIVQWQYKGIAKIHFGGRRDDMAAFFGLFAAVLNLATFVLQILGTPRLLRRWGVGFGLRVLPTGFGLGALVLVATAVLPIPMLGAAAVAMLFCDGFRFSVDKASTELLYLPIPRAVKDQVKPFIDTFVDRAAGALASFLWLFLTWAFHVDRADRIAWASLATLATVAVWLGIIVRTRHAYIAAYRRMLGAAEAEALALPRTAVNDRLRNRVLAELDKLGAEETCRRGKRLRALTRLVRKSGDLGLPPEAIDGSLAREADAVRRLSLALQAEAASVAAATTKPPLVGVLHERQQAALARMFDLLALSYPRADVRAAESAIASDSPTVRAGALELLDNIVRGSARALVMGSLEPVVLPRRGMAPAREETLGRLLELDDA
;
A
#
# COMPACT_ATOMS: atom_id res chain seq x y z
N MET A 1 12.45 2.88 -22.14
CA MET A 1 11.89 2.21 -20.94
C MET A 1 10.41 2.53 -20.69
N PHE A 2 9.93 3.78 -20.85
CA PHE A 2 8.48 4.09 -20.72
C PHE A 2 7.62 3.28 -21.70
N PHE A 3 7.92 3.32 -23.00
CA PHE A 3 7.18 2.54 -24.01
C PHE A 3 7.38 1.03 -23.88
N THR A 4 8.52 0.59 -23.37
CA THR A 4 8.79 -0.83 -23.11
C THR A 4 7.83 -1.39 -22.07
N ILE A 5 7.68 -0.73 -20.90
CA ILE A 5 6.75 -1.17 -19.86
C ILE A 5 5.29 -0.99 -20.31
N LEU A 6 4.97 0.06 -21.08
CA LEU A 6 3.64 0.26 -21.63
C LEU A 6 3.22 -0.95 -22.47
N LEU A 7 4.03 -1.34 -23.46
CA LEU A 7 3.74 -2.50 -24.33
C LEU A 7 3.70 -3.81 -23.54
N LEU A 8 4.62 -3.99 -22.59
CA LEU A 8 4.68 -5.20 -21.77
C LEU A 8 3.43 -5.37 -20.89
N ILE A 9 2.95 -4.30 -20.28
CA ILE A 9 1.72 -4.34 -19.48
C ILE A 9 0.48 -4.41 -20.37
N ALA A 10 0.49 -3.76 -21.55
CA ALA A 10 -0.58 -3.88 -22.53
C ALA A 10 -0.73 -5.33 -23.00
N SER A 11 0.37 -5.98 -23.39
CA SER A 11 0.38 -7.38 -23.81
C SER A 11 -0.10 -8.31 -22.68
N TYR A 12 0.32 -8.09 -21.44
CA TYR A 12 -0.15 -8.89 -20.31
C TYR A 12 -1.65 -8.71 -20.04
N THR A 13 -2.16 -7.48 -20.07
CA THR A 13 -3.57 -7.18 -19.81
C THR A 13 -4.48 -7.73 -20.91
N THR A 14 -4.08 -7.57 -22.17
CA THR A 14 -4.76 -8.18 -23.33
C THR A 14 -4.80 -9.70 -23.20
N THR A 15 -3.66 -10.33 -22.92
CA THR A 15 -3.58 -11.79 -22.73
C THR A 15 -4.48 -12.25 -21.59
N LYS A 16 -4.55 -11.52 -20.48
CA LYS A 16 -5.40 -11.85 -19.33
C LYS A 16 -6.89 -11.87 -19.72
N ALA A 17 -7.37 -10.90 -20.47
CA ALA A 17 -8.75 -10.85 -20.93
C ALA A 17 -9.06 -11.99 -21.92
N VAL A 18 -8.16 -12.22 -22.88
CA VAL A 18 -8.30 -13.30 -23.89
C VAL A 18 -8.29 -14.68 -23.23
N ARG A 19 -7.32 -14.96 -22.35
CA ARG A 19 -7.22 -16.26 -21.69
C ARG A 19 -8.45 -16.59 -20.84
N ASP A 20 -8.95 -15.59 -20.08
CA ASP A 20 -10.12 -15.77 -19.23
C ASP A 20 -11.36 -16.09 -20.08
N ALA A 21 -11.55 -15.37 -21.19
CA ALA A 21 -12.65 -15.62 -22.14
C ALA A 21 -12.51 -16.97 -22.85
N VAL A 22 -11.32 -17.31 -23.35
CA VAL A 22 -11.04 -18.58 -24.03
C VAL A 22 -11.21 -19.77 -23.08
N PHE A 23 -10.76 -19.65 -21.84
CA PHE A 23 -10.91 -20.70 -20.84
C PHE A 23 -12.38 -20.93 -20.49
N LEU A 24 -13.09 -19.85 -20.12
CA LEU A 24 -14.46 -19.91 -19.67
C LEU A 24 -15.45 -20.31 -20.79
N SER A 25 -15.09 -20.11 -22.06
CA SER A 25 -15.90 -20.59 -23.18
C SER A 25 -15.95 -22.12 -23.28
N LYS A 26 -14.96 -22.81 -22.75
CA LYS A 26 -14.83 -24.29 -22.85
C LYS A 26 -14.94 -25.00 -21.50
N PHE A 27 -14.53 -24.34 -20.41
CA PHE A 27 -14.42 -24.90 -19.06
C PHE A 27 -15.18 -24.07 -18.04
N GLY A 28 -15.46 -24.65 -16.86
CA GLY A 28 -16.15 -24.00 -15.75
C GLY A 28 -15.18 -23.43 -14.70
N LEU A 29 -15.79 -22.99 -13.59
CA LEU A 29 -15.03 -22.47 -12.45
C LEU A 29 -14.37 -23.59 -11.64
N THR A 30 -14.93 -24.81 -11.67
CA THR A 30 -14.36 -25.99 -11.01
C THR A 30 -13.00 -26.34 -11.61
N GLU A 31 -12.91 -26.37 -12.96
CA GLU A 31 -11.65 -26.62 -13.64
C GLU A 31 -10.64 -25.49 -13.42
N LEU A 32 -11.14 -24.24 -13.30
CA LEU A 32 -10.31 -23.11 -12.97
C LEU A 32 -9.65 -23.25 -11.59
N SER A 33 -10.36 -23.84 -10.63
CA SER A 33 -9.82 -24.12 -9.28
C SER A 33 -8.64 -25.08 -9.32
N TYR A 34 -8.75 -26.18 -10.07
CA TYR A 34 -7.62 -27.10 -10.25
C TYR A 34 -6.40 -26.42 -10.88
N LEU A 35 -6.65 -25.55 -11.86
CA LEU A 35 -5.58 -24.82 -12.53
C LEU A 35 -4.84 -23.85 -11.60
N TYR A 36 -5.55 -23.15 -10.72
CA TYR A 36 -4.94 -22.28 -9.70
C TYR A 36 -4.07 -23.08 -8.71
N ILE A 37 -4.52 -24.27 -8.30
CA ILE A 37 -3.72 -25.17 -7.46
C ILE A 37 -2.44 -25.61 -8.21
N CYS A 38 -2.56 -26.02 -9.48
CA CYS A 38 -1.42 -26.38 -10.31
C CYS A 38 -0.42 -25.21 -10.46
N ILE A 39 -0.90 -24.00 -10.74
CA ILE A 39 -0.06 -22.80 -10.85
C ILE A 39 0.65 -22.53 -9.52
N ALA A 40 -0.03 -22.66 -8.37
CA ALA A 40 0.57 -22.43 -7.07
C ALA A 40 1.74 -23.37 -6.77
N ILE A 41 1.61 -24.65 -7.18
CA ILE A 41 2.66 -25.66 -6.99
C ILE A 41 3.84 -25.43 -7.94
N VAL A 42 3.56 -25.18 -9.22
CA VAL A 42 4.58 -25.18 -10.28
C VAL A 42 5.30 -23.83 -10.41
N ALA A 43 4.64 -22.71 -10.08
CA ALA A 43 5.22 -21.39 -10.27
C ALA A 43 6.57 -21.19 -9.55
N GLY A 44 6.71 -21.72 -8.34
CA GLY A 44 7.97 -21.65 -7.58
C GLY A 44 9.13 -22.41 -8.26
N VAL A 45 8.82 -23.58 -8.80
CA VAL A 45 9.79 -24.42 -9.52
C VAL A 45 10.22 -23.73 -10.82
N VAL A 46 9.24 -23.23 -11.60
CA VAL A 46 9.51 -22.55 -12.88
C VAL A 46 10.35 -21.28 -12.67
N VAL A 47 10.01 -20.44 -11.70
CA VAL A 47 10.78 -19.22 -11.41
C VAL A 47 12.20 -19.56 -10.97
N THR A 48 12.38 -20.61 -10.18
CA THR A 48 13.73 -21.05 -9.75
C THR A 48 14.54 -21.61 -10.91
N ALA A 49 13.93 -22.44 -11.75
CA ALA A 49 14.57 -22.99 -12.95
C ALA A 49 14.94 -21.87 -13.94
N TYR A 50 14.03 -20.93 -14.16
CA TYR A 50 14.27 -19.77 -15.01
C TYR A 50 15.47 -18.92 -14.52
N LYS A 51 15.53 -18.59 -13.23
CA LYS A 51 16.67 -17.85 -12.65
C LYS A 51 17.99 -18.58 -12.85
N ARG A 52 18.01 -19.91 -12.65
CA ARG A 52 19.23 -20.72 -12.89
C ARG A 52 19.63 -20.72 -14.36
N ALA A 53 18.67 -20.88 -15.27
CA ALA A 53 18.93 -20.89 -16.71
C ALA A 53 19.44 -19.55 -17.24
N THR A 54 19.05 -18.44 -16.62
CA THR A 54 19.40 -17.09 -17.08
C THR A 54 20.58 -16.45 -16.35
N SER A 55 21.09 -17.05 -15.27
CA SER A 55 22.11 -16.46 -14.38
C SER A 55 23.47 -16.19 -15.05
N GLY A 56 23.77 -16.81 -16.19
CA GLY A 56 25.04 -16.62 -16.92
C GLY A 56 24.96 -15.65 -18.10
N PHE A 57 23.79 -15.08 -18.40
CA PHE A 57 23.58 -14.27 -19.59
C PHE A 57 23.38 -12.80 -19.27
N GLY A 58 23.71 -11.92 -20.21
CA GLY A 58 23.45 -10.47 -20.10
C GLY A 58 21.96 -10.17 -20.00
N ARG A 59 21.60 -9.20 -19.18
CA ARG A 59 20.18 -8.83 -18.91
C ARG A 59 19.39 -8.48 -20.17
N ASP A 60 20.04 -7.81 -21.14
CA ASP A 60 19.43 -7.46 -22.42
C ASP A 60 19.12 -8.69 -23.27
N VAL A 61 20.05 -9.65 -23.31
CA VAL A 61 19.87 -10.93 -24.00
C VAL A 61 18.75 -11.74 -23.37
N VAL A 62 18.75 -11.83 -22.03
CA VAL A 62 17.69 -12.50 -21.28
C VAL A 62 16.33 -11.89 -21.59
N ALA A 63 16.19 -10.56 -21.49
CA ALA A 63 14.93 -9.87 -21.79
C ALA A 63 14.49 -10.10 -23.25
N MET A 64 15.42 -10.03 -24.20
CA MET A 64 15.13 -10.24 -25.62
C MET A 64 14.67 -11.68 -25.92
N VAL A 65 15.42 -12.67 -25.42
CA VAL A 65 15.12 -14.08 -25.64
C VAL A 65 13.81 -14.47 -24.94
N THR A 66 13.57 -14.00 -23.73
CA THR A 66 12.35 -14.30 -22.97
C THR A 66 11.12 -13.72 -23.66
N ASN A 67 11.13 -12.43 -24.02
CA ASN A 67 10.02 -11.81 -24.75
C ASN A 67 9.77 -12.49 -26.10
N GLY A 68 10.83 -12.81 -26.87
CA GLY A 68 10.74 -13.52 -28.14
C GLY A 68 10.17 -14.93 -27.99
N PHE A 69 10.60 -15.67 -26.99
CA PHE A 69 10.10 -17.01 -26.68
C PHE A 69 8.62 -16.97 -26.28
N VAL A 70 8.23 -16.03 -25.43
CA VAL A 70 6.82 -15.85 -25.06
C VAL A 70 5.99 -15.45 -26.27
N ALA A 71 6.46 -14.55 -27.12
CA ALA A 71 5.76 -14.16 -28.35
C ALA A 71 5.55 -15.37 -29.28
N LEU A 72 6.60 -16.18 -29.50
CA LEU A 72 6.51 -17.39 -30.34
C LEU A 72 5.51 -18.41 -29.78
N THR A 73 5.54 -18.65 -28.47
CA THR A 73 4.60 -19.58 -27.82
C THR A 73 3.15 -19.08 -27.89
N LEU A 74 2.91 -17.76 -27.77
CA LEU A 74 1.57 -17.19 -27.93
C LEU A 74 1.06 -17.31 -29.36
N VAL A 75 1.91 -17.13 -30.37
CA VAL A 75 1.57 -17.38 -31.78
C VAL A 75 1.21 -18.86 -32.00
N ALA A 76 2.01 -19.78 -31.47
CA ALA A 76 1.70 -21.21 -31.56
C ALA A 76 0.36 -21.56 -30.89
N MET A 77 0.07 -20.93 -29.72
CA MET A 77 -1.21 -21.11 -29.04
C MET A 77 -2.38 -20.49 -29.82
N ALA A 78 -2.19 -19.34 -30.48
CA ALA A 78 -3.19 -18.74 -31.34
C ALA A 78 -3.56 -19.68 -32.51
N ILE A 79 -2.55 -20.26 -33.19
CA ILE A 79 -2.76 -21.24 -34.27
C ILE A 79 -3.52 -22.46 -33.75
N GLY A 80 -3.14 -22.99 -32.61
CA GLY A 80 -3.81 -24.14 -32.01
C GLY A 80 -5.24 -23.85 -31.52
N LEU A 81 -5.55 -22.62 -31.15
CA LEU A 81 -6.94 -22.20 -30.85
C LEU A 81 -7.84 -22.25 -32.10
N HIS A 82 -7.31 -21.97 -33.28
CA HIS A 82 -8.03 -22.11 -34.57
C HIS A 82 -8.29 -23.59 -34.93
N GLN A 83 -7.41 -24.49 -34.49
CA GLN A 83 -7.58 -25.93 -34.68
C GLN A 83 -8.54 -26.56 -33.66
N HIS A 84 -9.22 -25.76 -32.84
CA HIS A 84 -10.18 -26.18 -31.80
C HIS A 84 -9.63 -27.13 -30.73
N VAL A 85 -8.32 -27.21 -30.52
CA VAL A 85 -7.68 -28.05 -29.51
C VAL A 85 -8.06 -27.56 -28.11
N LYS A 86 -8.80 -28.37 -27.36
CA LYS A 86 -9.33 -28.01 -26.03
C LYS A 86 -8.22 -27.70 -25.02
N TRP A 87 -7.15 -28.48 -25.01
CA TRP A 87 -6.06 -28.36 -24.05
C TRP A 87 -5.25 -27.07 -24.18
N ILE A 88 -5.29 -26.39 -25.31
CA ILE A 88 -4.61 -25.10 -25.50
C ILE A 88 -5.20 -24.02 -24.59
N SER A 89 -6.49 -24.09 -24.25
CA SER A 89 -7.10 -23.15 -23.30
C SER A 89 -6.51 -23.31 -21.88
N TRP A 90 -6.19 -24.54 -21.46
CA TRP A 90 -5.46 -24.83 -20.22
C TRP A 90 -4.01 -24.32 -20.31
N GLY A 91 -3.32 -24.65 -21.39
CA GLY A 91 -1.95 -24.22 -21.64
C GLY A 91 -1.82 -22.70 -21.65
N LEU A 92 -2.71 -21.99 -22.33
CA LEU A 92 -2.72 -20.52 -22.38
C LEU A 92 -2.95 -19.92 -20.99
N TYR A 93 -3.87 -20.49 -20.21
CA TYR A 93 -4.15 -19.99 -18.86
C TYR A 93 -2.96 -20.19 -17.93
N PHE A 94 -2.41 -21.39 -17.91
CA PHE A 94 -1.21 -21.74 -17.13
C PHE A 94 -0.02 -20.88 -17.53
N TRP A 95 0.29 -20.83 -18.82
CA TRP A 95 1.41 -20.11 -19.39
C TRP A 95 1.35 -18.61 -19.08
N SER A 96 0.19 -17.99 -19.29
CA SER A 96 0.01 -16.57 -18.97
C SER A 96 0.18 -16.24 -17.48
N GLY A 97 -0.17 -17.17 -16.59
CA GLY A 97 0.07 -17.04 -15.14
C GLY A 97 1.54 -17.06 -14.75
N VAL A 98 2.37 -17.77 -15.54
CA VAL A 98 3.82 -17.89 -15.30
C VAL A 98 4.58 -16.73 -15.94
N PHE A 99 4.39 -16.48 -17.23
CA PHE A 99 5.20 -15.48 -17.93
C PHE A 99 4.90 -14.05 -17.47
N GLY A 100 3.66 -13.74 -17.09
CA GLY A 100 3.33 -12.40 -16.60
C GLY A 100 4.13 -11.96 -15.39
N LEU A 101 4.50 -12.89 -14.51
CA LEU A 101 5.39 -12.63 -13.38
C LEU A 101 6.83 -12.42 -13.84
N VAL A 102 7.31 -13.25 -14.77
CA VAL A 102 8.68 -13.23 -15.25
C VAL A 102 8.96 -11.94 -16.02
N LEU A 103 8.12 -11.58 -16.98
CA LEU A 103 8.32 -10.41 -17.85
C LEU A 103 8.38 -9.09 -17.06
N VAL A 104 7.49 -8.89 -16.10
CA VAL A 104 7.49 -7.67 -15.27
C VAL A 104 8.72 -7.62 -14.36
N ALA A 105 9.12 -8.76 -13.78
CA ALA A 105 10.31 -8.84 -12.94
C ALA A 105 11.59 -8.53 -13.74
N GLU A 106 11.75 -9.13 -14.93
CA GLU A 106 12.87 -8.88 -15.84
C GLU A 106 12.96 -7.42 -16.28
N PHE A 107 11.82 -6.81 -16.59
CA PHE A 107 11.78 -5.37 -16.92
C PHE A 107 12.35 -4.51 -15.80
N TRP A 108 11.94 -4.74 -14.54
CA TRP A 108 12.43 -3.95 -13.41
C TRP A 108 13.89 -4.25 -13.08
N LEU A 109 14.35 -5.49 -13.27
CA LEU A 109 15.77 -5.82 -13.16
C LEU A 109 16.59 -5.03 -14.19
N LEU A 110 16.17 -5.07 -15.46
CA LEU A 110 16.81 -4.32 -16.54
C LEU A 110 16.80 -2.80 -16.26
N ALA A 111 15.67 -2.25 -15.77
CA ALA A 111 15.56 -0.84 -15.45
C ALA A 111 16.50 -0.43 -14.30
N ASN A 112 16.66 -1.28 -13.27
CA ASN A 112 17.59 -1.03 -12.18
C ASN A 112 19.06 -1.05 -12.61
N ASP A 113 19.39 -1.83 -13.64
CA ASP A 113 20.75 -1.91 -14.20
C ASP A 113 21.06 -0.77 -15.17
N LEU A 114 20.02 -0.08 -15.70
CA LEU A 114 20.16 1.03 -16.65
C LEU A 114 20.31 2.39 -16.00
N PHE A 115 19.73 2.60 -14.81
CA PHE A 115 19.63 3.92 -14.17
C PHE A 115 20.36 3.95 -12.83
N ASP A 116 21.07 5.05 -12.56
CA ASP A 116 21.61 5.30 -11.24
C ASP A 116 20.52 5.71 -10.23
N ALA A 117 20.87 5.78 -8.92
CA ALA A 117 19.91 6.09 -7.85
C ALA A 117 19.27 7.50 -7.97
N ARG A 118 19.95 8.47 -8.63
CA ARG A 118 19.41 9.82 -8.86
C ARG A 118 18.46 9.83 -10.06
N GLU A 119 18.87 9.18 -11.14
CA GLU A 119 18.06 9.01 -12.34
C GLU A 119 16.80 8.19 -12.03
N ALA A 120 16.94 7.09 -11.28
CA ALA A 120 15.83 6.23 -10.86
C ALA A 120 14.76 7.01 -10.08
N LYS A 121 15.13 7.85 -9.11
CA LYS A 121 14.17 8.68 -8.35
C LYS A 121 13.33 9.61 -9.25
N ARG A 122 13.89 10.08 -10.35
CA ARG A 122 13.22 10.98 -11.30
C ARG A 122 12.44 10.23 -12.37
N LEU A 123 13.00 9.14 -12.90
CA LEU A 123 12.48 8.45 -14.08
C LEU A 123 11.51 7.31 -13.73
N PHE A 124 11.67 6.61 -12.60
CA PHE A 124 10.80 5.49 -12.23
C PHE A 124 9.32 5.88 -12.06
N PRO A 125 8.96 7.05 -11.50
CA PRO A 125 7.57 7.49 -11.51
C PRO A 125 6.99 7.66 -12.91
N ILE A 126 7.79 8.18 -13.85
CA ILE A 126 7.40 8.36 -15.26
C ILE A 126 7.25 6.99 -15.94
N ILE A 127 8.23 6.10 -15.74
CA ILE A 127 8.18 4.72 -16.25
C ILE A 127 6.96 3.98 -15.68
N GLY A 128 6.67 4.15 -14.39
CA GLY A 128 5.45 3.60 -13.75
C GLY A 128 4.16 4.11 -14.39
N GLY A 129 4.13 5.38 -14.83
CA GLY A 129 3.02 5.92 -15.62
C GLY A 129 2.80 5.16 -16.94
N GLY A 130 3.88 4.69 -17.58
CA GLY A 130 3.81 3.82 -18.75
C GLY A 130 3.09 2.50 -18.48
N ALA A 131 3.30 1.90 -17.29
CA ALA A 131 2.60 0.68 -16.90
C ALA A 131 1.07 0.91 -16.78
N ILE A 132 0.66 2.04 -16.23
CA ILE A 132 -0.76 2.39 -16.09
C ILE A 132 -1.41 2.59 -17.46
N LEU A 133 -0.76 3.35 -18.33
CA LEU A 133 -1.23 3.54 -19.71
C LEU A 133 -1.25 2.21 -20.47
N GLY A 134 -0.27 1.34 -20.25
CA GLY A 134 -0.25 -0.01 -20.80
C GLY A 134 -1.45 -0.83 -20.37
N GLY A 135 -1.83 -0.77 -19.09
CA GLY A 135 -3.04 -1.42 -18.58
C GLY A 135 -4.33 -0.89 -19.23
N LEU A 136 -4.40 0.42 -19.47
CA LEU A 136 -5.52 1.06 -20.15
C LEU A 136 -5.62 0.61 -21.63
N VAL A 137 -4.51 0.70 -22.37
CA VAL A 137 -4.43 0.30 -23.79
C VAL A 137 -4.70 -1.19 -23.93
N GLY A 138 -4.03 -2.04 -23.11
CA GLY A 138 -4.21 -3.49 -23.16
C GLY A 138 -5.60 -3.95 -22.73
N GLY A 139 -6.32 -3.17 -21.93
CA GLY A 139 -7.75 -3.41 -21.67
C GLY A 139 -8.64 -2.97 -22.83
N ALA A 140 -8.37 -1.80 -23.42
CA ALA A 140 -9.12 -1.28 -24.55
C ALA A 140 -8.97 -2.17 -25.81
N THR A 141 -7.80 -2.77 -26.03
CA THR A 141 -7.54 -3.65 -27.19
C THR A 141 -8.57 -4.78 -27.31
N PRO A 142 -8.78 -5.68 -26.35
CA PRO A 142 -9.83 -6.68 -26.45
C PRO A 142 -11.22 -6.05 -26.36
N GLY A 143 -11.39 -4.95 -25.65
CA GLY A 143 -12.65 -4.23 -25.56
C GLY A 143 -13.25 -3.85 -26.93
N TRP A 144 -12.42 -3.41 -27.82
CA TRP A 144 -12.85 -2.96 -29.16
C TRP A 144 -12.58 -3.98 -30.26
N LEU A 145 -11.50 -4.75 -30.16
CA LEU A 145 -11.04 -5.62 -31.25
C LEU A 145 -11.42 -7.09 -31.10
N ALA A 146 -11.90 -7.55 -29.92
CA ALA A 146 -12.25 -8.96 -29.74
C ALA A 146 -13.42 -9.39 -30.63
N LYS A 147 -14.44 -8.54 -30.83
CA LYS A 147 -15.59 -8.84 -31.67
C LYS A 147 -15.26 -8.87 -33.18
N PRO A 148 -14.60 -7.84 -33.77
CA PRO A 148 -14.31 -7.84 -35.21
C PRO A 148 -13.19 -8.81 -35.61
N LEU A 149 -12.17 -8.99 -34.79
CA LEU A 149 -11.01 -9.83 -35.11
C LEU A 149 -11.12 -11.25 -34.56
N GLY A 150 -11.93 -11.47 -33.50
CA GLY A 150 -11.95 -12.68 -32.72
C GLY A 150 -10.90 -12.67 -31.60
N ALA A 151 -11.26 -13.09 -30.40
CA ALA A 151 -10.41 -13.04 -29.21
C ALA A 151 -9.07 -13.82 -29.38
N GLY A 152 -9.09 -14.94 -30.12
CA GLY A 152 -7.89 -15.72 -30.38
C GLY A 152 -6.83 -14.98 -31.19
N ASN A 153 -7.26 -14.14 -32.14
CA ASN A 153 -6.37 -13.39 -33.03
C ASN A 153 -5.65 -12.23 -32.31
N LEU A 154 -6.18 -11.77 -31.17
CA LEU A 154 -5.51 -10.76 -30.36
C LEU A 154 -4.15 -11.22 -29.82
N LEU A 155 -3.91 -12.54 -29.73
CA LEU A 155 -2.62 -13.08 -29.35
C LEU A 155 -1.51 -12.75 -30.36
N TYR A 156 -1.85 -12.53 -31.65
CA TYR A 156 -0.88 -12.03 -32.64
C TYR A 156 -0.48 -10.59 -32.35
N ILE A 157 -1.44 -9.73 -31.96
CA ILE A 157 -1.15 -8.35 -31.54
C ILE A 157 -0.24 -8.36 -30.32
N VAL A 158 -0.53 -9.20 -29.33
CA VAL A 158 0.30 -9.38 -28.14
C VAL A 158 1.72 -9.83 -28.51
N ALA A 159 1.87 -10.75 -29.45
CA ALA A 159 3.18 -11.21 -29.91
C ALA A 159 3.98 -10.06 -30.53
N VAL A 160 3.36 -9.22 -31.35
CA VAL A 160 3.99 -8.02 -31.93
C VAL A 160 4.40 -7.03 -30.81
N GLU A 161 3.52 -6.75 -29.84
CA GLU A 161 3.82 -5.88 -28.70
C GLU A 161 5.06 -6.38 -27.93
N LEU A 162 5.18 -7.69 -27.68
CA LEU A 162 6.32 -8.30 -26.99
C LEU A 162 7.60 -8.20 -27.80
N VAL A 163 7.56 -8.43 -29.11
CA VAL A 163 8.73 -8.28 -30.00
C VAL A 163 9.19 -6.82 -30.03
N VAL A 164 8.27 -5.86 -30.15
CA VAL A 164 8.62 -4.44 -30.12
C VAL A 164 9.20 -4.05 -28.74
N SER A 165 8.62 -4.57 -27.65
CA SER A 165 9.16 -4.38 -26.29
C SER A 165 10.58 -4.95 -26.13
N ALA A 166 10.86 -6.13 -26.71
CA ALA A 166 12.19 -6.73 -26.73
C ALA A 166 13.21 -5.84 -27.47
N LEU A 167 12.83 -5.33 -28.65
CA LEU A 167 13.68 -4.43 -29.43
C LEU A 167 13.97 -3.13 -28.70
N LEU A 168 12.96 -2.52 -28.08
CA LEU A 168 13.12 -1.31 -27.28
C LEU A 168 14.02 -1.53 -26.04
N SER A 169 13.91 -2.70 -25.40
CA SER A 169 14.78 -3.09 -24.29
C SER A 169 16.24 -3.20 -24.74
N HIS A 170 16.49 -3.84 -25.85
CA HIS A 170 17.83 -4.00 -26.42
C HIS A 170 18.42 -2.64 -26.87
N LEU A 171 17.64 -1.79 -27.51
CA LEU A 171 18.07 -0.43 -27.88
C LEU A 171 18.41 0.43 -26.66
N ALA A 172 17.62 0.32 -25.59
CA ALA A 172 17.88 1.03 -24.34
C ALA A 172 19.20 0.54 -23.71
N TRP A 173 19.45 -0.76 -23.72
CA TRP A 173 20.68 -1.37 -23.20
C TRP A 173 21.93 -0.95 -24.00
N LYS A 174 21.87 -0.90 -25.33
CA LYS A 174 22.97 -0.43 -26.17
C LYS A 174 23.36 1.04 -25.89
N ARG A 175 22.40 1.86 -25.46
CA ARG A 175 22.63 3.28 -25.13
C ARG A 175 23.02 3.52 -23.67
N ARG A 176 23.24 2.44 -22.87
CA ARG A 176 23.66 2.59 -21.47
C ARG A 176 25.04 3.22 -21.35
N ARG A 177 25.28 3.93 -20.26
CA ARG A 177 26.62 4.41 -19.88
C ARG A 177 27.41 3.29 -19.21
N PRO A 178 28.67 3.01 -19.61
CA PRO A 178 29.46 1.89 -19.09
C PRO A 178 29.72 1.94 -17.57
N GLU A 179 29.65 3.14 -16.96
CA GLU A 179 30.00 3.40 -15.57
C GLU A 179 28.97 2.93 -14.54
N VAL A 180 27.80 2.43 -14.97
CA VAL A 180 26.69 2.01 -14.07
C VAL A 180 26.77 0.55 -13.65
N GLN A 181 27.92 -0.15 -13.84
CA GLN A 181 28.10 -1.51 -13.32
C GLN A 181 28.16 -1.50 -11.79
N ARG A 182 27.02 -1.50 -11.13
CA ARG A 182 26.92 -1.93 -9.73
C ARG A 182 26.56 -3.40 -9.71
N GLU A 183 27.38 -4.20 -9.03
CA GLU A 183 26.96 -5.50 -8.52
C GLU A 183 25.74 -5.28 -7.61
N VAL A 184 24.55 -5.32 -8.16
CA VAL A 184 23.33 -5.46 -7.37
C VAL A 184 23.39 -6.87 -6.79
N LYS A 185 23.84 -7.01 -5.54
CA LYS A 185 23.68 -8.26 -4.80
C LYS A 185 22.20 -8.61 -4.84
N GLU A 186 21.86 -9.63 -5.60
CA GLU A 186 20.50 -10.17 -5.65
C GLU A 186 20.06 -10.48 -4.22
N ALA A 187 18.90 -9.94 -3.83
CA ALA A 187 18.31 -10.30 -2.55
C ALA A 187 18.17 -11.83 -2.51
N PRO A 188 18.66 -12.50 -1.47
CA PRO A 188 18.61 -13.95 -1.37
C PRO A 188 17.16 -14.42 -1.52
N THR A 189 16.95 -15.44 -2.35
CA THR A 189 15.63 -16.07 -2.48
C THR A 189 15.22 -16.58 -1.10
N PRO A 190 14.04 -16.13 -0.57
CA PRO A 190 13.63 -16.52 0.76
C PRO A 190 13.45 -18.04 0.83
N LYS A 191 14.17 -18.71 1.74
CA LYS A 191 13.99 -20.14 1.98
C LYS A 191 12.69 -20.34 2.76
N LEU A 192 11.88 -21.32 2.34
CA LEU A 192 10.60 -21.63 2.96
C LEU A 192 10.73 -21.85 4.48
N ALA A 193 11.76 -22.59 4.90
CA ALA A 193 11.99 -22.88 6.32
C ALA A 193 12.32 -21.62 7.15
N GLU A 194 13.12 -20.69 6.61
CA GLU A 194 13.48 -19.43 7.28
C GLU A 194 12.27 -18.51 7.41
N GLY A 195 11.48 -18.38 6.34
CA GLY A 195 10.25 -17.60 6.35
C GLY A 195 9.22 -18.12 7.37
N LEU A 196 9.01 -19.44 7.43
CA LEU A 196 8.14 -20.09 8.41
C LEU A 196 8.65 -19.91 9.85
N ALA A 197 9.96 -19.98 10.07
CA ALA A 197 10.55 -19.74 11.39
C ALA A 197 10.31 -18.30 11.88
N ILE A 198 10.43 -17.31 10.98
CA ILE A 198 10.13 -15.91 11.30
C ILE A 198 8.65 -15.72 11.61
N LEU A 199 7.74 -16.30 10.83
CA LEU A 199 6.29 -16.26 11.09
C LEU A 199 5.95 -16.86 12.47
N ARG A 200 6.61 -17.95 12.87
CA ARG A 200 6.40 -18.57 14.18
C ARG A 200 6.87 -17.67 15.32
N LYS A 201 8.03 -17.03 15.20
CA LYS A 201 8.63 -16.18 16.24
C LYS A 201 7.96 -14.80 16.35
N ASN A 202 7.56 -14.19 15.23
CA ASN A 202 7.11 -12.80 15.22
C ASN A 202 5.59 -12.70 15.04
N ARG A 203 4.88 -12.41 16.14
CA ARG A 203 3.42 -12.23 16.14
C ARG A 203 2.95 -11.13 15.17
N TYR A 204 3.70 -10.02 15.06
CA TYR A 204 3.34 -8.90 14.20
C TYR A 204 3.40 -9.30 12.71
N VAL A 205 4.48 -9.95 12.29
CA VAL A 205 4.65 -10.48 10.92
C VAL A 205 3.56 -11.51 10.58
N ARG A 206 3.20 -12.38 11.54
CA ARG A 206 2.11 -13.35 11.38
C ARG A 206 0.75 -12.69 11.15
N LEU A 207 0.47 -11.55 11.79
CA LEU A 207 -0.76 -10.79 11.56
C LEU A 207 -0.78 -10.17 10.16
N ILE A 208 0.35 -9.64 9.66
CA ILE A 208 0.45 -9.13 8.28
C ILE A 208 0.20 -10.27 7.27
N ALA A 209 0.82 -11.43 7.48
CA ALA A 209 0.61 -12.59 6.61
C ALA A 209 -0.85 -13.07 6.63
N ALA A 210 -1.50 -13.08 7.80
CA ALA A 210 -2.91 -13.44 7.94
C ALA A 210 -3.85 -12.44 7.25
N MET A 211 -3.54 -11.14 7.27
CA MET A 211 -4.28 -10.13 6.51
C MET A 211 -4.18 -10.39 5.00
N LEU A 212 -2.98 -10.64 4.48
CA LEU A 212 -2.78 -10.98 3.07
C LEU A 212 -3.53 -12.26 2.68
N LEU A 213 -3.51 -13.26 3.54
CA LEU A 213 -4.25 -14.50 3.33
C LEU A 213 -5.77 -14.24 3.20
N CYS A 214 -6.38 -13.50 4.14
CA CYS A 214 -7.80 -13.14 4.07
C CYS A 214 -8.11 -12.31 2.82
N MET A 215 -7.26 -11.35 2.47
CA MET A 215 -7.39 -10.55 1.26
C MET A 215 -7.40 -11.44 0.00
N THR A 216 -6.42 -12.31 -0.16
CA THR A 216 -6.27 -13.15 -1.36
C THR A 216 -7.41 -14.17 -1.46
N VAL A 217 -7.87 -14.75 -0.34
CA VAL A 217 -9.02 -15.66 -0.33
C VAL A 217 -10.29 -14.92 -0.76
N SER A 218 -10.61 -13.78 -0.13
CA SER A 218 -11.78 -12.97 -0.48
C SER A 218 -11.75 -12.53 -1.94
N TYR A 219 -10.59 -12.05 -2.39
CA TYR A 219 -10.37 -11.63 -3.77
C TYR A 219 -10.62 -12.76 -4.78
N THR A 220 -10.10 -13.96 -4.53
CA THR A 220 -10.24 -15.09 -5.43
C THR A 220 -11.70 -15.52 -5.56
N ILE A 221 -12.46 -15.55 -4.45
CA ILE A 221 -13.89 -15.89 -4.47
C ILE A 221 -14.67 -14.86 -5.30
N VAL A 222 -14.50 -13.57 -5.03
CA VAL A 222 -15.20 -12.50 -5.77
C VAL A 222 -14.80 -12.51 -7.26
N GLN A 223 -13.53 -12.71 -7.58
CA GLN A 223 -13.06 -12.82 -8.95
C GLN A 223 -13.71 -13.99 -9.71
N TRP A 224 -13.88 -15.13 -9.05
CA TRP A 224 -14.52 -16.28 -9.68
C TRP A 224 -16.02 -16.10 -9.83
N GLN A 225 -16.69 -15.48 -8.85
CA GLN A 225 -18.08 -15.08 -9.01
C GLN A 225 -18.24 -14.14 -10.22
N TYR A 226 -17.42 -13.10 -10.32
CA TYR A 226 -17.42 -12.17 -11.45
C TYR A 226 -17.23 -12.90 -12.78
N LYS A 227 -16.27 -13.82 -12.88
CA LYS A 227 -16.02 -14.62 -14.10
C LYS A 227 -17.15 -15.58 -14.40
N GLY A 228 -17.71 -16.25 -13.39
CA GLY A 228 -18.82 -17.17 -13.54
C GLY A 228 -20.11 -16.47 -13.99
N ILE A 229 -20.41 -15.33 -13.39
CA ILE A 229 -21.56 -14.49 -13.75
C ILE A 229 -21.41 -13.97 -15.19
N ALA A 230 -20.22 -13.54 -15.60
CA ALA A 230 -19.96 -13.15 -16.97
C ALA A 230 -20.15 -14.32 -17.94
N LYS A 231 -19.67 -15.53 -17.61
CA LYS A 231 -19.90 -16.73 -18.41
C LYS A 231 -21.40 -17.02 -18.58
N ILE A 232 -22.17 -16.95 -17.52
CA ILE A 232 -23.63 -17.17 -17.53
C ILE A 232 -24.29 -16.12 -18.41
N HIS A 233 -23.98 -14.83 -18.23
CA HIS A 233 -24.60 -13.72 -18.95
C HIS A 233 -24.33 -13.78 -20.46
N PHE A 234 -23.10 -14.07 -20.86
CA PHE A 234 -22.71 -14.14 -22.27
C PHE A 234 -22.92 -15.52 -22.90
N GLY A 235 -23.44 -16.50 -22.17
CA GLY A 235 -23.66 -17.85 -22.67
C GLY A 235 -22.38 -18.53 -23.16
N GLY A 236 -21.22 -18.20 -22.60
CA GLY A 236 -19.92 -18.73 -23.00
C GLY A 236 -19.37 -18.19 -24.33
N ARG A 237 -19.99 -17.17 -24.92
CA ARG A 237 -19.49 -16.54 -26.16
C ARG A 237 -18.17 -15.86 -25.91
N ARG A 238 -17.10 -16.45 -26.49
CA ARG A 238 -15.70 -16.10 -26.25
C ARG A 238 -15.39 -14.62 -26.50
N ASP A 239 -15.83 -14.11 -27.66
CA ASP A 239 -15.46 -12.77 -28.10
C ASP A 239 -16.20 -11.67 -27.32
N ASP A 240 -17.46 -11.92 -26.94
CA ASP A 240 -18.22 -11.02 -26.05
C ASP A 240 -17.60 -10.96 -24.65
N MET A 241 -17.19 -12.10 -24.09
CA MET A 241 -16.51 -12.15 -22.80
C MET A 241 -15.15 -11.47 -22.84
N ALA A 242 -14.37 -11.65 -23.92
CA ALA A 242 -13.06 -11.01 -24.07
C ALA A 242 -13.22 -9.48 -24.17
N ALA A 243 -14.20 -9.00 -24.93
CA ALA A 243 -14.52 -7.58 -25.01
C ALA A 243 -14.94 -7.00 -23.64
N PHE A 244 -15.79 -7.71 -22.91
CA PHE A 244 -16.24 -7.30 -21.58
C PHE A 244 -15.09 -7.25 -20.58
N PHE A 245 -14.27 -8.30 -20.49
CA PHE A 245 -13.13 -8.34 -19.57
C PHE A 245 -12.07 -7.29 -19.92
N GLY A 246 -11.88 -7.02 -21.22
CA GLY A 246 -10.98 -5.99 -21.69
C GLY A 246 -11.47 -4.59 -21.30
N LEU A 247 -12.70 -4.25 -21.65
CA LEU A 247 -13.28 -2.95 -21.30
C LEU A 247 -13.30 -2.72 -19.80
N PHE A 248 -13.66 -3.75 -19.03
CA PHE A 248 -13.61 -3.71 -17.57
C PHE A 248 -12.19 -3.42 -17.07
N ALA A 249 -11.17 -4.10 -17.62
CA ALA A 249 -9.76 -3.86 -17.24
C ALA A 249 -9.32 -2.42 -17.57
N ALA A 250 -9.74 -1.85 -18.71
CA ALA A 250 -9.45 -0.46 -19.06
C ALA A 250 -10.08 0.52 -18.05
N VAL A 251 -11.37 0.36 -17.73
CA VAL A 251 -12.08 1.19 -16.74
C VAL A 251 -11.43 1.05 -15.36
N LEU A 252 -11.09 -0.17 -14.97
CA LEU A 252 -10.43 -0.46 -13.69
C LEU A 252 -9.07 0.23 -13.58
N ASN A 253 -8.22 0.14 -14.61
CA ASN A 253 -6.91 0.78 -14.62
C ASN A 253 -7.03 2.31 -14.52
N LEU A 254 -7.99 2.91 -15.25
CA LEU A 254 -8.27 4.34 -15.16
C LEU A 254 -8.76 4.74 -13.77
N ALA A 255 -9.73 4.03 -13.22
CA ALA A 255 -10.27 4.28 -11.87
C ALA A 255 -9.18 4.14 -10.79
N THR A 256 -8.36 3.10 -10.88
CA THR A 256 -7.23 2.87 -9.95
C THR A 256 -6.21 4.00 -10.04
N PHE A 257 -5.90 4.48 -11.24
CA PHE A 257 -4.99 5.60 -11.45
C PHE A 257 -5.49 6.89 -10.79
N VAL A 258 -6.75 7.24 -11.04
CA VAL A 258 -7.39 8.42 -10.43
C VAL A 258 -7.39 8.30 -8.91
N LEU A 259 -7.77 7.13 -8.39
CA LEU A 259 -7.80 6.86 -6.95
C LEU A 259 -6.40 6.92 -6.33
N GLN A 260 -5.38 6.40 -7.01
CA GLN A 260 -4.01 6.40 -6.52
C GLN A 260 -3.41 7.82 -6.42
N ILE A 261 -3.68 8.68 -7.40
CA ILE A 261 -3.13 10.05 -7.42
C ILE A 261 -3.94 10.97 -6.51
N LEU A 262 -5.27 10.95 -6.60
CA LEU A 262 -6.12 11.92 -5.94
C LEU A 262 -6.66 11.43 -4.59
N GLY A 263 -7.04 10.16 -4.49
CA GLY A 263 -7.72 9.58 -3.35
C GLY A 263 -6.78 9.13 -2.24
N THR A 264 -5.84 8.24 -2.58
CA THR A 264 -5.01 7.55 -1.60
C THR A 264 -4.21 8.48 -0.69
N PRO A 265 -3.47 9.51 -1.19
CA PRO A 265 -2.71 10.40 -0.32
C PRO A 265 -3.59 11.24 0.60
N ARG A 266 -4.74 11.73 0.09
CA ARG A 266 -5.69 12.52 0.89
C ARG A 266 -6.33 11.68 1.99
N LEU A 267 -6.71 10.45 1.67
CA LEU A 267 -7.35 9.52 2.57
C LEU A 267 -6.41 9.09 3.70
N LEU A 268 -5.18 8.68 3.36
CA LEU A 268 -4.20 8.26 4.36
C LEU A 268 -3.75 9.43 5.25
N ARG A 269 -3.57 10.64 4.68
CA ARG A 269 -3.20 11.82 5.45
C ARG A 269 -4.32 12.26 6.41
N ARG A 270 -5.60 12.18 6.00
CA ARG A 270 -6.72 12.62 6.83
C ARG A 270 -7.10 11.60 7.91
N TRP A 271 -7.08 10.31 7.62
CA TRP A 271 -7.63 9.26 8.48
C TRP A 271 -6.62 8.21 8.95
N GLY A 272 -5.36 8.29 8.48
CA GLY A 272 -4.25 7.44 8.88
C GLY A 272 -4.33 6.01 8.36
N VAL A 273 -3.26 5.25 8.64
CA VAL A 273 -3.08 3.86 8.16
C VAL A 273 -4.16 2.91 8.69
N GLY A 274 -4.59 3.08 9.94
CA GLY A 274 -5.61 2.23 10.54
C GLY A 274 -6.98 2.30 9.85
N PHE A 275 -7.33 3.44 9.25
CA PHE A 275 -8.50 3.58 8.39
C PHE A 275 -8.24 2.98 7.01
N GLY A 276 -7.07 3.27 6.40
CA GLY A 276 -6.68 2.75 5.09
C GLY A 276 -6.79 1.23 5.00
N LEU A 277 -6.35 0.52 6.05
CA LEU A 277 -6.44 -0.95 6.12
C LEU A 277 -7.89 -1.49 6.17
N ARG A 278 -8.86 -0.69 6.62
CA ARG A 278 -10.28 -1.11 6.69
C ARG A 278 -11.02 -0.88 5.38
N VAL A 279 -10.56 0.04 4.54
CA VAL A 279 -11.24 0.41 3.28
C VAL A 279 -11.47 -0.79 2.39
N LEU A 280 -10.43 -1.60 2.18
CA LEU A 280 -10.53 -2.76 1.29
C LEU A 280 -11.49 -3.83 1.82
N PRO A 281 -11.36 -4.36 3.06
CA PRO A 281 -12.32 -5.36 3.56
C PRO A 281 -13.75 -4.85 3.65
N THR A 282 -13.98 -3.57 3.96
CA THR A 282 -15.35 -3.01 3.92
C THR A 282 -15.89 -2.96 2.50
N GLY A 283 -15.06 -2.63 1.50
CA GLY A 283 -15.42 -2.71 0.09
C GLY A 283 -15.80 -4.12 -0.35
N PHE A 284 -15.03 -5.14 0.06
CA PHE A 284 -15.36 -6.55 -0.17
C PHE A 284 -16.68 -6.95 0.51
N GLY A 285 -16.89 -6.53 1.76
CA GLY A 285 -18.11 -6.80 2.49
C GLY A 285 -19.35 -6.20 1.82
N LEU A 286 -19.28 -4.94 1.41
CA LEU A 286 -20.37 -4.28 0.69
C LEU A 286 -20.63 -4.93 -0.67
N GLY A 287 -19.59 -5.24 -1.45
CA GLY A 287 -19.73 -5.94 -2.73
C GLY A 287 -20.35 -7.32 -2.57
N ALA A 288 -19.94 -8.08 -1.53
CA ALA A 288 -20.51 -9.38 -1.21
C ALA A 288 -21.99 -9.28 -0.78
N LEU A 289 -22.36 -8.28 0.00
CA LEU A 289 -23.77 -8.01 0.38
C LEU A 289 -24.62 -7.69 -0.86
N VAL A 290 -24.13 -6.84 -1.75
CA VAL A 290 -24.85 -6.52 -3.00
C VAL A 290 -25.01 -7.77 -3.85
N LEU A 291 -23.99 -8.63 -3.97
CA LEU A 291 -24.09 -9.89 -4.71
C LEU A 291 -25.11 -10.87 -4.07
N VAL A 292 -25.13 -11.01 -2.74
CA VAL A 292 -26.17 -11.81 -2.07
C VAL A 292 -27.55 -11.23 -2.34
N ALA A 293 -27.69 -9.90 -2.32
CA ALA A 293 -28.97 -9.24 -2.59
C ALA A 293 -29.50 -9.54 -3.99
N THR A 294 -28.65 -9.81 -5.00
CA THR A 294 -29.10 -10.20 -6.35
C THR A 294 -29.80 -11.56 -6.39
N ALA A 295 -29.61 -12.40 -5.36
CA ALA A 295 -30.34 -13.66 -5.27
C ALA A 295 -31.81 -13.49 -4.86
N VAL A 296 -32.18 -12.34 -4.28
CA VAL A 296 -33.52 -12.06 -3.74
C VAL A 296 -34.17 -10.87 -4.48
N LEU A 297 -33.38 -9.88 -4.87
CA LEU A 297 -33.83 -8.66 -5.51
C LEU A 297 -33.57 -8.69 -7.02
N PRO A 298 -34.39 -8.03 -7.86
CA PRO A 298 -34.21 -7.98 -9.30
C PRO A 298 -33.07 -7.01 -9.71
N ILE A 299 -31.89 -7.19 -9.15
CA ILE A 299 -30.70 -6.41 -9.48
C ILE A 299 -29.91 -7.14 -10.57
N PRO A 300 -29.43 -6.44 -11.62
CA PRO A 300 -28.60 -7.05 -12.67
C PRO A 300 -27.31 -7.64 -12.08
N MET A 301 -27.22 -8.97 -12.02
CA MET A 301 -26.13 -9.70 -11.36
C MET A 301 -24.75 -9.36 -11.96
N LEU A 302 -24.65 -9.20 -13.30
CA LEU A 302 -23.41 -8.83 -13.97
C LEU A 302 -22.93 -7.43 -13.55
N GLY A 303 -23.85 -6.47 -13.49
CA GLY A 303 -23.53 -5.11 -13.03
C GLY A 303 -23.06 -5.10 -11.57
N ALA A 304 -23.76 -5.82 -10.69
CA ALA A 304 -23.38 -5.96 -9.28
C ALA A 304 -21.98 -6.59 -9.13
N ALA A 305 -21.70 -7.66 -9.89
CA ALA A 305 -20.40 -8.32 -9.88
C ALA A 305 -19.27 -7.42 -10.42
N ALA A 306 -19.54 -6.67 -11.48
CA ALA A 306 -18.58 -5.72 -12.05
C ALA A 306 -18.26 -4.58 -11.06
N VAL A 307 -19.28 -3.99 -10.42
CA VAL A 307 -19.10 -2.95 -9.41
C VAL A 307 -18.33 -3.49 -8.21
N ALA A 308 -18.70 -4.67 -7.68
CA ALA A 308 -17.97 -5.30 -6.58
C ALA A 308 -16.49 -5.51 -6.95
N MET A 309 -16.20 -6.02 -8.14
CA MET A 309 -14.83 -6.26 -8.61
C MET A 309 -14.05 -4.95 -8.83
N LEU A 310 -14.72 -3.89 -9.32
CA LEU A 310 -14.11 -2.56 -9.49
C LEU A 310 -13.66 -1.98 -8.15
N PHE A 311 -14.49 -2.07 -7.11
CA PHE A 311 -14.11 -1.64 -5.76
C PHE A 311 -12.96 -2.49 -5.20
N CYS A 312 -13.05 -3.83 -5.35
CA CYS A 312 -12.03 -4.73 -4.85
C CYS A 312 -10.65 -4.45 -5.46
N ASP A 313 -10.53 -4.44 -6.77
CA ASP A 313 -9.25 -4.21 -7.47
C ASP A 313 -8.79 -2.75 -7.35
N GLY A 314 -9.70 -1.77 -7.46
CA GLY A 314 -9.36 -0.35 -7.37
C GLY A 314 -8.73 0.01 -6.02
N PHE A 315 -9.29 -0.45 -4.91
CA PHE A 315 -8.73 -0.20 -3.58
C PHE A 315 -7.53 -1.08 -3.25
N ARG A 316 -7.46 -2.31 -3.78
CA ARG A 316 -6.34 -3.23 -3.58
C ARG A 316 -5.02 -2.64 -4.08
N PHE A 317 -5.00 -2.11 -5.31
CA PHE A 317 -3.78 -1.58 -5.92
C PHE A 317 -3.48 -0.11 -5.56
N SER A 318 -4.36 0.55 -4.83
CA SER A 318 -4.19 1.94 -4.39
C SER A 318 -4.05 2.05 -2.87
N VAL A 319 -5.15 2.14 -2.15
CA VAL A 319 -5.19 2.42 -0.70
C VAL A 319 -4.60 1.27 0.13
N ASP A 320 -4.99 0.03 -0.19
CA ASP A 320 -4.54 -1.14 0.59
C ASP A 320 -3.04 -1.38 0.39
N LYS A 321 -2.56 -1.31 -0.85
CA LYS A 321 -1.12 -1.46 -1.14
C LYS A 321 -0.29 -0.43 -0.38
N ALA A 322 -0.70 0.85 -0.41
CA ALA A 322 -0.01 1.91 0.31
C ALA A 322 -0.05 1.69 1.83
N SER A 323 -1.22 1.31 2.37
CA SER A 323 -1.39 1.06 3.81
C SER A 323 -0.56 -0.15 4.29
N THR A 324 -0.52 -1.21 3.50
CA THR A 324 0.25 -2.44 3.81
C THR A 324 1.75 -2.18 3.76
N GLU A 325 2.25 -1.36 2.82
CA GLU A 325 3.66 -0.96 2.78
C GLU A 325 4.08 -0.22 4.06
N LEU A 326 3.21 0.62 4.61
CA LEU A 326 3.47 1.31 5.87
C LEU A 326 3.60 0.36 7.06
N LEU A 327 2.91 -0.79 7.06
CA LEU A 327 3.05 -1.81 8.10
C LEU A 327 4.47 -2.41 8.18
N TYR A 328 5.25 -2.35 7.11
CA TYR A 328 6.62 -2.84 7.11
C TYR A 328 7.65 -1.84 7.67
N LEU A 329 7.27 -0.58 7.93
CA LEU A 329 8.18 0.45 8.42
C LEU A 329 8.81 0.13 9.79
N PRO A 330 8.07 -0.35 10.81
CA PRO A 330 8.64 -0.64 12.12
C PRO A 330 9.42 -1.96 12.17
N ILE A 331 9.53 -2.69 11.05
CA ILE A 331 10.27 -3.96 10.99
C ILE A 331 11.73 -3.66 10.65
N PRO A 332 12.72 -4.20 11.42
CA PRO A 332 14.14 -4.06 11.10
C PRO A 332 14.46 -4.54 9.67
N ARG A 333 15.34 -3.82 8.98
CA ARG A 333 15.68 -4.10 7.56
C ARG A 333 16.04 -5.55 7.30
N ALA A 334 16.91 -6.15 8.15
CA ALA A 334 17.33 -7.54 8.00
C ALA A 334 16.17 -8.56 8.02
N VAL A 335 15.11 -8.28 8.80
CA VAL A 335 13.91 -9.11 8.86
C VAL A 335 12.97 -8.79 7.71
N LYS A 336 12.81 -7.49 7.38
CA LYS A 336 11.95 -7.03 6.27
C LYS A 336 12.38 -7.63 4.94
N ASP A 337 13.68 -7.61 4.63
CA ASP A 337 14.24 -8.08 3.36
C ASP A 337 14.03 -9.60 3.15
N GLN A 338 13.85 -10.36 4.22
CA GLN A 338 13.52 -11.79 4.17
C GLN A 338 12.01 -12.04 4.16
N VAL A 339 11.26 -11.33 5.01
CA VAL A 339 9.84 -11.57 5.28
C VAL A 339 8.95 -11.09 4.14
N LYS A 340 9.21 -9.92 3.58
CA LYS A 340 8.34 -9.34 2.55
C LYS A 340 8.31 -10.20 1.28
N PRO A 341 9.45 -10.61 0.69
CA PRO A 341 9.43 -11.52 -0.47
C PRO A 341 8.80 -12.87 -0.14
N PHE A 342 8.97 -13.37 1.09
CA PHE A 342 8.35 -14.60 1.53
C PHE A 342 6.82 -14.49 1.58
N ILE A 343 6.28 -13.41 2.18
CA ILE A 343 4.84 -13.16 2.25
C ILE A 343 4.26 -12.97 0.85
N ASP A 344 4.87 -12.13 0.03
CA ASP A 344 4.38 -11.81 -1.32
C ASP A 344 4.44 -13.02 -2.28
N THR A 345 5.30 -14.01 -2.02
CA THR A 345 5.44 -15.18 -2.89
C THR A 345 4.74 -16.42 -2.33
N PHE A 346 5.12 -16.86 -1.12
CA PHE A 346 4.63 -18.14 -0.57
C PHE A 346 3.25 -18.00 0.07
N VAL A 347 3.03 -16.94 0.86
CA VAL A 347 1.73 -16.76 1.56
C VAL A 347 0.64 -16.44 0.55
N ASP A 348 0.90 -15.60 -0.44
CA ASP A 348 -0.06 -15.28 -1.50
C ASP A 348 -0.45 -16.53 -2.31
N ARG A 349 0.52 -17.37 -2.69
CA ARG A 349 0.25 -18.62 -3.42
C ARG A 349 -0.51 -19.64 -2.58
N ALA A 350 -0.14 -19.80 -1.32
CA ALA A 350 -0.86 -20.67 -0.38
C ALA A 350 -2.30 -20.18 -0.16
N ALA A 351 -2.52 -18.87 -0.08
CA ALA A 351 -3.85 -18.28 0.04
C ALA A 351 -4.70 -18.53 -1.21
N GLY A 352 -4.12 -18.42 -2.41
CA GLY A 352 -4.79 -18.77 -3.67
C GLY A 352 -5.18 -20.25 -3.74
N ALA A 353 -4.30 -21.15 -3.32
CA ALA A 353 -4.60 -22.57 -3.21
C ALA A 353 -5.73 -22.84 -2.19
N LEU A 354 -5.66 -22.21 -1.00
CA LEU A 354 -6.70 -22.32 0.02
C LEU A 354 -8.07 -21.83 -0.50
N ALA A 355 -8.09 -20.71 -1.21
CA ALA A 355 -9.31 -20.22 -1.86
C ALA A 355 -9.87 -21.21 -2.88
N SER A 356 -8.97 -21.89 -3.63
CA SER A 356 -9.37 -22.94 -4.58
C SER A 356 -9.99 -24.14 -3.90
N PHE A 357 -9.39 -24.61 -2.82
CA PHE A 357 -9.98 -25.71 -2.01
C PHE A 357 -11.32 -25.30 -1.40
N LEU A 358 -11.42 -24.07 -0.88
CA LEU A 358 -12.69 -23.56 -0.35
C LEU A 358 -13.76 -23.49 -1.43
N TRP A 359 -13.42 -23.03 -2.65
CA TRP A 359 -14.36 -23.00 -3.77
C TRP A 359 -14.82 -24.39 -4.18
N LEU A 360 -13.91 -25.37 -4.26
CA LEU A 360 -14.24 -26.77 -4.56
C LEU A 360 -15.17 -27.35 -3.49
N PHE A 361 -14.90 -27.07 -2.22
CA PHE A 361 -15.78 -27.48 -1.11
C PHE A 361 -17.18 -26.85 -1.23
N LEU A 362 -17.25 -25.54 -1.49
CA LEU A 362 -18.54 -24.84 -1.66
C LEU A 362 -19.30 -25.38 -2.89
N THR A 363 -18.61 -25.71 -3.96
CA THR A 363 -19.23 -26.32 -5.15
C THR A 363 -19.73 -27.72 -4.86
N TRP A 364 -18.94 -28.54 -4.16
CA TRP A 364 -19.34 -29.89 -3.76
C TRP A 364 -20.53 -29.88 -2.79
N ALA A 365 -20.50 -29.03 -1.76
CA ALA A 365 -21.52 -29.01 -0.72
C ALA A 365 -22.80 -28.24 -1.12
N PHE A 366 -22.65 -27.13 -1.86
CA PHE A 366 -23.75 -26.17 -2.10
C PHE A 366 -24.01 -25.89 -3.59
N HIS A 367 -23.24 -26.49 -4.51
CA HIS A 367 -23.34 -26.29 -5.95
C HIS A 367 -23.31 -24.81 -6.37
N VAL A 368 -22.38 -24.04 -5.81
CA VAL A 368 -22.23 -22.59 -6.05
C VAL A 368 -21.76 -22.24 -7.47
N ASP A 369 -21.39 -23.20 -8.29
CA ASP A 369 -21.08 -23.06 -9.73
C ASP A 369 -22.34 -22.88 -10.60
N ARG A 370 -23.53 -23.15 -10.06
CA ARG A 370 -24.81 -22.97 -10.76
C ARG A 370 -25.24 -21.51 -10.76
N ALA A 371 -25.97 -21.12 -11.81
CA ALA A 371 -26.44 -19.76 -12.02
C ALA A 371 -27.31 -19.20 -10.86
N ASP A 372 -28.16 -20.05 -10.29
CA ASP A 372 -29.07 -19.72 -9.18
C ASP A 372 -28.37 -19.64 -7.82
N ARG A 373 -27.17 -20.20 -7.70
CA ARG A 373 -26.47 -20.34 -6.42
C ARG A 373 -25.14 -19.57 -6.32
N ILE A 374 -24.61 -19.08 -7.43
CA ILE A 374 -23.30 -18.41 -7.48
C ILE A 374 -23.23 -17.18 -6.56
N ALA A 375 -24.33 -16.47 -6.38
CA ALA A 375 -24.40 -15.32 -5.47
C ALA A 375 -24.17 -15.71 -4.01
N TRP A 376 -24.58 -16.92 -3.59
CA TRP A 376 -24.43 -17.40 -2.21
C TRP A 376 -22.98 -17.66 -1.81
N ALA A 377 -22.06 -17.85 -2.75
CA ALA A 377 -20.63 -17.93 -2.45
C ALA A 377 -20.09 -16.64 -1.78
N SER A 378 -20.81 -15.51 -1.90
CA SER A 378 -20.47 -14.27 -1.19
C SER A 378 -20.60 -14.39 0.33
N LEU A 379 -21.35 -15.37 0.87
CA LEU A 379 -21.36 -15.63 2.30
C LEU A 379 -19.99 -16.06 2.84
N ALA A 380 -19.22 -16.81 2.05
CA ALA A 380 -17.86 -17.16 2.40
C ALA A 380 -16.93 -15.91 2.37
N THR A 381 -17.16 -14.99 1.44
CA THR A 381 -16.47 -13.69 1.43
C THR A 381 -16.82 -12.88 2.68
N LEU A 382 -18.09 -12.79 3.06
CA LEU A 382 -18.52 -12.09 4.29
C LEU A 382 -17.88 -12.67 5.55
N ALA A 383 -17.84 -14.01 5.66
CA ALA A 383 -17.19 -14.70 6.79
C ALA A 383 -15.67 -14.36 6.83
N THR A 384 -15.00 -14.41 5.68
CA THR A 384 -13.57 -14.07 5.58
C THR A 384 -13.32 -12.60 5.93
N VAL A 385 -14.17 -11.67 5.46
CA VAL A 385 -14.10 -10.24 5.77
C VAL A 385 -14.28 -9.99 7.27
N ALA A 386 -15.20 -10.67 7.95
CA ALA A 386 -15.38 -10.54 9.38
C ALA A 386 -14.12 -10.94 10.16
N VAL A 387 -13.50 -12.06 9.78
CA VAL A 387 -12.21 -12.50 10.34
C VAL A 387 -11.12 -11.46 10.05
N TRP A 388 -11.05 -10.96 8.81
CA TRP A 388 -10.06 -9.97 8.39
C TRP A 388 -10.16 -8.67 9.19
N LEU A 389 -11.36 -8.13 9.38
CA LEU A 389 -11.57 -6.94 10.21
C LEU A 389 -11.13 -7.17 11.67
N GLY A 390 -11.37 -8.36 12.23
CA GLY A 390 -10.86 -8.75 13.54
C GLY A 390 -9.33 -8.80 13.60
N ILE A 391 -8.68 -9.28 12.53
CA ILE A 391 -7.21 -9.29 12.41
C ILE A 391 -6.67 -7.86 12.32
N ILE A 392 -7.32 -6.96 11.56
CA ILE A 392 -6.90 -5.54 11.45
C ILE A 392 -6.88 -4.85 12.81
N VAL A 393 -7.89 -5.09 13.65
CA VAL A 393 -7.91 -4.53 15.01
C VAL A 393 -6.68 -4.99 15.80
N ARG A 394 -6.37 -6.30 15.77
CA ARG A 394 -5.19 -6.85 16.44
C ARG A 394 -3.87 -6.34 15.83
N THR A 395 -3.83 -6.20 14.50
CA THR A 395 -2.66 -5.67 13.78
C THR A 395 -2.37 -4.23 14.16
N ARG A 396 -3.40 -3.39 14.31
CA ARG A 396 -3.22 -2.00 14.76
C ARG A 396 -2.55 -1.92 16.14
N HIS A 397 -2.99 -2.73 17.10
CA HIS A 397 -2.34 -2.77 18.42
C HIS A 397 -0.89 -3.26 18.34
N ALA A 398 -0.63 -4.30 17.54
CA ALA A 398 0.70 -4.82 17.33
C ALA A 398 1.63 -3.83 16.58
N TYR A 399 1.08 -3.04 15.66
CA TYR A 399 1.78 -1.98 14.93
C TYR A 399 2.26 -0.89 15.87
N ILE A 400 1.38 -0.36 16.73
CA ILE A 400 1.76 0.61 17.75
C ILE A 400 2.83 0.05 18.70
N ALA A 401 2.68 -1.20 19.15
CA ALA A 401 3.68 -1.86 19.98
C ALA A 401 5.02 -2.07 19.25
N ALA A 402 5.02 -2.27 17.95
CA ALA A 402 6.24 -2.37 17.15
C ALA A 402 6.96 -1.01 17.05
N TYR A 403 6.22 0.08 16.84
CA TYR A 403 6.77 1.44 16.87
C TYR A 403 7.33 1.81 18.25
N ARG A 404 6.60 1.50 19.32
CA ARG A 404 7.10 1.71 20.69
C ARG A 404 8.47 1.05 20.90
N ARG A 405 8.61 -0.21 20.47
CA ARG A 405 9.90 -0.94 20.57
C ARG A 405 10.98 -0.29 19.72
N MET A 406 10.66 0.12 18.49
CA MET A 406 11.61 0.78 17.60
C MET A 406 12.12 2.11 18.18
N LEU A 407 11.27 2.86 18.89
CA LEU A 407 11.57 4.16 19.46
C LEU A 407 12.11 4.08 20.92
N GLY A 408 12.35 2.89 21.46
CA GLY A 408 12.85 2.72 22.82
C GLY A 408 11.79 2.95 23.93
N ALA A 409 10.54 3.19 23.57
CA ALA A 409 9.48 3.48 24.54
C ALA A 409 9.13 2.28 25.46
N ALA A 410 9.55 1.06 25.10
CA ALA A 410 9.32 -0.12 25.92
C ALA A 410 10.09 -0.10 27.26
N GLU A 411 11.25 0.56 27.31
CA GLU A 411 12.01 0.74 28.55
C GLU A 411 11.36 1.80 29.47
N ALA A 412 10.72 2.81 28.88
CA ALA A 412 10.01 3.84 29.64
C ALA A 412 8.70 3.31 30.29
N GLU A 413 8.06 2.30 29.69
CA GLU A 413 6.83 1.70 30.24
C GLU A 413 7.12 0.79 31.46
N ALA A 414 8.32 0.18 31.53
CA ALA A 414 8.76 -0.59 32.69
C ALA A 414 9.02 0.28 33.93
N LEU A 415 9.23 1.59 33.72
CA LEU A 415 9.38 2.60 34.76
C LEU A 415 8.07 3.30 35.15
N ALA A 416 6.95 3.01 34.46
CA ALA A 416 5.65 3.56 34.78
C ALA A 416 5.10 2.93 36.07
N LEU A 417 4.93 3.75 37.08
CA LEU A 417 4.33 3.38 38.36
C LEU A 417 2.91 2.80 38.19
N PRO A 418 2.48 1.87 39.05
CA PRO A 418 1.15 1.28 38.97
C PRO A 418 0.04 2.33 39.05
N ARG A 419 -1.02 2.13 38.31
CA ARG A 419 -2.22 2.98 38.33
C ARG A 419 -2.79 3.01 39.73
N THR A 420 -2.54 4.07 40.46
CA THR A 420 -3.23 4.36 41.73
C THR A 420 -4.57 5.02 41.46
N ALA A 421 -5.53 4.83 42.36
CA ALA A 421 -6.88 5.37 42.24
C ALA A 421 -6.88 6.85 41.87
N VAL A 422 -7.69 7.22 40.89
CA VAL A 422 -7.84 8.60 40.41
C VAL A 422 -8.25 9.50 41.57
N ASN A 423 -7.37 10.45 41.91
CA ASN A 423 -7.70 11.45 42.92
C ASN A 423 -8.50 12.60 42.26
N ASP A 424 -9.81 12.53 42.32
CA ASP A 424 -10.71 13.51 41.70
C ASP A 424 -10.45 14.96 42.13
N ARG A 425 -9.99 15.18 43.33
CA ARG A 425 -9.61 16.53 43.81
C ARG A 425 -8.38 17.06 43.07
N LEU A 426 -7.40 16.19 42.81
CA LEU A 426 -6.20 16.56 42.07
C LEU A 426 -6.53 16.79 40.57
N ARG A 427 -7.38 15.92 40.00
CA ARG A 427 -7.87 16.08 38.64
C ARG A 427 -8.54 17.41 38.42
N ASN A 428 -9.50 17.78 39.29
CA ASN A 428 -10.23 19.05 39.21
C ASN A 428 -9.28 20.25 39.41
N ARG A 429 -8.27 20.13 40.27
CA ARG A 429 -7.24 21.16 40.45
C ARG A 429 -6.37 21.33 39.20
N VAL A 430 -5.96 20.24 38.56
CA VAL A 430 -5.20 20.28 37.31
C VAL A 430 -6.04 20.90 36.18
N LEU A 431 -7.33 20.58 36.07
CA LEU A 431 -8.23 21.16 35.09
C LEU A 431 -8.39 22.69 35.30
N ALA A 432 -8.55 23.14 36.54
CA ALA A 432 -8.64 24.57 36.87
C ALA A 432 -7.33 25.34 36.59
N GLU A 433 -6.18 24.69 36.74
CA GLU A 433 -4.89 25.29 36.41
C GLU A 433 -4.61 25.30 34.90
N LEU A 434 -5.11 24.31 34.15
CA LEU A 434 -5.03 24.27 32.69
C LEU A 434 -5.85 25.44 32.07
N ASP A 435 -7.01 25.74 32.63
CA ASP A 435 -7.85 26.84 32.17
C ASP A 435 -7.13 28.19 32.34
N LYS A 436 -6.42 28.38 33.46
CA LYS A 436 -5.64 29.60 33.73
C LYS A 436 -4.41 29.76 32.79
N LEU A 437 -3.87 28.69 32.23
CA LEU A 437 -2.76 28.78 31.29
C LEU A 437 -3.13 29.57 30.03
N GLY A 438 -4.41 29.72 29.75
CA GLY A 438 -4.95 30.50 28.64
C GLY A 438 -4.58 31.98 28.65
N ALA A 439 -4.53 32.60 29.83
CA ALA A 439 -4.36 34.03 30.03
C ALA A 439 -2.92 34.46 30.36
N GLU A 440 -1.95 33.52 30.41
CA GLU A 440 -0.61 33.83 30.90
C GLU A 440 0.45 34.05 29.80
N GLU A 441 1.43 34.91 30.11
CA GLU A 441 2.62 35.15 29.32
C GLU A 441 3.43 33.83 29.08
N THR A 442 4.03 33.70 27.92
CA THR A 442 4.73 32.47 27.45
C THR A 442 5.78 31.92 28.44
N CYS A 443 6.51 32.80 29.14
CA CYS A 443 7.54 32.39 30.09
C CYS A 443 6.95 31.80 31.38
N ARG A 444 5.90 32.41 31.93
CA ARG A 444 5.20 31.93 33.13
C ARG A 444 4.42 30.65 32.82
N ARG A 445 3.79 30.58 31.67
CA ARG A 445 3.10 29.38 31.14
C ARG A 445 4.01 28.17 31.13
N GLY A 446 5.22 28.28 30.58
CA GLY A 446 6.19 27.18 30.55
C GLY A 446 6.63 26.68 31.93
N LYS A 447 6.76 27.58 32.92
CA LYS A 447 7.08 27.20 34.31
C LYS A 447 5.91 26.45 34.97
N ARG A 448 4.68 26.94 34.82
CA ARG A 448 3.47 26.28 35.35
C ARG A 448 3.23 24.92 34.70
N LEU A 449 3.35 24.83 33.39
CA LEU A 449 3.15 23.56 32.67
C LEU A 449 4.13 22.48 33.15
N ARG A 450 5.42 22.82 33.32
CA ARG A 450 6.39 21.91 33.92
C ARG A 450 6.04 21.51 35.35
N ALA A 451 5.49 22.41 36.13
CA ALA A 451 5.04 22.11 37.51
C ALA A 451 3.83 21.15 37.48
N LEU A 452 2.85 21.38 36.60
CA LEU A 452 1.70 20.50 36.41
C LEU A 452 2.13 19.11 35.91
N THR A 453 3.02 19.02 34.93
CA THR A 453 3.55 17.76 34.42
C THR A 453 4.30 16.97 35.50
N ARG A 454 5.07 17.66 36.40
CA ARG A 454 5.71 17.02 37.53
C ARG A 454 4.71 16.50 38.59
N LEU A 455 3.66 17.27 38.86
CA LEU A 455 2.59 16.90 39.78
C LEU A 455 1.83 15.66 39.30
N VAL A 456 1.42 15.68 38.02
CA VAL A 456 0.75 14.55 37.36
C VAL A 456 1.68 13.33 37.27
N ARG A 457 3.01 13.53 37.11
CA ARG A 457 4.00 12.45 37.12
C ARG A 457 4.09 11.72 38.48
N LYS A 458 3.90 12.43 39.58
CA LYS A 458 3.90 11.83 40.92
C LYS A 458 2.59 11.10 41.25
N SER A 459 1.49 11.51 40.63
CA SER A 459 0.13 11.07 41.00
C SER A 459 -0.44 9.98 40.08
N GLY A 460 0.30 9.57 39.05
CA GLY A 460 -0.16 8.59 38.06
C GLY A 460 -1.04 9.21 36.96
N ASP A 461 -1.74 8.35 36.22
CA ASP A 461 -2.65 8.76 35.13
C ASP A 461 -3.94 9.35 35.73
N LEU A 462 -4.18 10.63 35.51
CA LEU A 462 -5.37 11.34 35.98
C LEU A 462 -6.59 11.19 35.04
N GLY A 463 -6.44 10.53 33.91
CA GLY A 463 -7.51 10.34 32.93
C GLY A 463 -8.12 11.66 32.46
N LEU A 464 -7.30 12.68 32.18
CA LEU A 464 -7.76 13.96 31.69
C LEU A 464 -8.36 13.78 30.28
N PRO A 465 -9.57 14.36 30.02
CA PRO A 465 -10.15 14.29 28.69
C PRO A 465 -9.27 15.07 27.69
N PRO A 466 -9.11 14.58 26.45
CA PRO A 466 -8.32 15.28 25.43
C PRO A 466 -8.75 16.72 25.19
N GLU A 467 -10.05 17.01 25.27
CA GLU A 467 -10.62 18.36 25.07
C GLU A 467 -10.10 19.39 26.09
N ALA A 468 -9.69 18.95 27.28
CA ALA A 468 -9.20 19.84 28.34
C ALA A 468 -7.87 20.52 27.98
N ILE A 469 -7.11 19.99 27.04
CA ILE A 469 -5.83 20.57 26.60
C ILE A 469 -5.93 21.30 25.26
N ASP A 470 -7.04 21.16 24.51
CA ASP A 470 -7.17 21.63 23.13
C ASP A 470 -6.85 23.12 22.96
N GLY A 471 -7.37 24.00 23.81
CA GLY A 471 -7.10 25.42 23.71
C GLY A 471 -5.65 25.82 23.95
N SER A 472 -4.98 25.17 24.91
CA SER A 472 -3.56 25.39 25.19
C SER A 472 -2.67 24.73 24.13
N LEU A 473 -3.08 23.56 23.66
CA LEU A 473 -2.41 22.81 22.60
C LEU A 473 -2.44 23.57 21.26
N ALA A 474 -3.57 24.20 20.92
CA ALA A 474 -3.72 24.97 19.68
C ALA A 474 -2.71 26.13 19.62
N ARG A 475 -2.51 26.84 20.75
CA ARG A 475 -1.55 27.95 20.84
C ARG A 475 -0.10 27.48 20.67
N GLU A 476 0.30 26.42 21.36
CA GLU A 476 1.66 25.90 21.24
C GLU A 476 1.92 25.28 19.86
N ALA A 477 0.92 24.61 19.30
CA ALA A 477 0.99 24.07 17.94
C ALA A 477 1.13 25.17 16.87
N ASP A 478 0.41 26.27 17.01
CA ASP A 478 0.54 27.44 16.12
C ASP A 478 1.91 28.12 16.29
N ALA A 479 2.41 28.25 17.50
CA ALA A 479 3.77 28.77 17.75
C ALA A 479 4.85 27.87 17.10
N VAL A 480 4.76 26.55 17.25
CA VAL A 480 5.69 25.61 16.59
C VAL A 480 5.63 25.77 15.08
N ARG A 481 4.43 25.86 14.50
CA ARG A 481 4.23 26.00 13.06
C ARG A 481 4.82 27.31 12.54
N ARG A 482 4.55 28.45 13.17
CA ARG A 482 5.09 29.76 12.74
C ARG A 482 6.60 29.81 12.83
N LEU A 483 7.17 29.33 13.95
CA LEU A 483 8.63 29.28 14.12
C LEU A 483 9.31 28.34 13.12
N SER A 484 8.66 27.21 12.77
CA SER A 484 9.17 26.31 11.75
C SER A 484 9.19 26.94 10.35
N LEU A 485 8.16 27.70 10.00
CA LEU A 485 8.09 28.42 8.72
C LEU A 485 9.13 29.55 8.68
N ALA A 486 9.33 30.26 9.78
CA ALA A 486 10.36 31.31 9.89
C ALA A 486 11.77 30.74 9.73
N LEU A 487 12.06 29.60 10.38
CA LEU A 487 13.35 28.92 10.20
C LEU A 487 13.59 28.45 8.78
N GLN A 488 12.54 27.99 8.08
CA GLN A 488 12.65 27.61 6.68
C GLN A 488 12.90 28.82 5.77
N ALA A 489 12.23 29.96 6.03
CA ALA A 489 12.43 31.20 5.28
C ALA A 489 13.85 31.75 5.48
N GLU A 490 14.35 31.75 6.72
CA GLU A 490 15.72 32.19 7.03
C GLU A 490 16.76 31.24 6.42
N ALA A 491 16.55 29.91 6.49
CA ALA A 491 17.46 28.93 5.88
C ALA A 491 17.56 29.10 4.35
N ALA A 492 16.47 29.48 3.70
CA ALA A 492 16.46 29.79 2.26
C ALA A 492 17.25 31.07 1.94
N SER A 493 17.22 32.10 2.82
CA SER A 493 17.96 33.34 2.64
C SER A 493 19.45 33.19 2.93
N VAL A 494 19.82 32.34 3.90
CA VAL A 494 21.22 32.07 4.32
C VAL A 494 21.95 31.19 3.30
N ALA A 495 21.25 30.37 2.51
CA ALA A 495 21.87 29.64 1.41
C ALA A 495 22.53 30.57 0.35
N ALA A 496 22.20 31.86 0.41
CA ALA A 496 22.80 32.93 -0.43
C ALA A 496 23.90 33.77 0.29
N ALA A 497 24.16 33.54 1.60
CA ALA A 497 25.09 34.34 2.40
C ALA A 497 26.10 33.46 3.17
N THR A 498 27.34 34.00 3.32
CA THR A 498 28.52 33.27 3.86
C THR A 498 28.56 33.16 5.40
N THR A 499 27.65 33.81 6.15
CA THR A 499 27.62 33.82 7.62
C THR A 499 26.24 33.51 8.15
N LYS A 500 26.15 32.59 9.15
CA LYS A 500 24.90 32.28 9.86
C LYS A 500 24.44 33.49 10.69
N PRO A 501 23.25 34.06 10.45
CA PRO A 501 22.75 35.16 11.24
C PRO A 501 22.41 34.69 12.68
N PRO A 502 22.62 35.51 13.71
CA PRO A 502 22.29 35.20 15.10
C PRO A 502 20.80 34.89 15.34
N LEU A 503 19.92 35.37 14.45
CA LEU A 503 18.48 35.13 14.50
C LEU A 503 18.09 33.65 14.38
N VAL A 504 18.82 32.86 13.57
CA VAL A 504 18.52 31.41 13.40
C VAL A 504 18.67 30.64 14.71
N GLY A 505 19.66 30.98 15.54
CA GLY A 505 19.85 30.38 16.85
C GLY A 505 18.68 30.67 17.80
N VAL A 506 18.25 31.92 17.85
CA VAL A 506 17.13 32.34 18.73
C VAL A 506 15.80 31.71 18.28
N LEU A 507 15.53 31.68 16.96
CA LEU A 507 14.34 31.02 16.43
C LEU A 507 14.32 29.52 16.73
N HIS A 508 15.47 28.87 16.62
CA HIS A 508 15.59 27.45 16.94
C HIS A 508 15.36 27.15 18.43
N GLU A 509 15.94 27.96 19.34
CA GLU A 509 15.67 27.83 20.78
C GLU A 509 14.18 28.02 21.11
N ARG A 510 13.55 29.04 20.54
CA ARG A 510 12.10 29.30 20.72
C ARG A 510 11.27 28.14 20.19
N GLN A 511 11.61 27.58 19.03
CA GLN A 511 10.92 26.42 18.46
C GLN A 511 11.06 25.19 19.39
N GLN A 512 12.26 24.89 19.88
CA GLN A 512 12.48 23.79 20.82
C GLN A 512 11.69 23.97 22.12
N ALA A 513 11.63 25.20 22.63
CA ALA A 513 10.84 25.50 23.82
C ALA A 513 9.32 25.32 23.59
N ALA A 514 8.80 25.70 22.43
CA ALA A 514 7.40 25.52 22.07
C ALA A 514 7.08 24.02 21.85
N LEU A 515 7.96 23.27 21.19
CA LEU A 515 7.86 21.82 21.04
C LEU A 515 7.80 21.12 22.41
N ALA A 516 8.69 21.46 23.33
CA ALA A 516 8.71 20.87 24.66
C ALA A 516 7.39 21.13 25.42
N ARG A 517 6.81 22.36 25.32
CA ARG A 517 5.52 22.66 25.95
C ARG A 517 4.37 21.90 25.31
N MET A 518 4.37 21.76 23.99
CA MET A 518 3.38 20.97 23.26
C MET A 518 3.42 19.50 23.70
N PHE A 519 4.60 18.91 23.81
CA PHE A 519 4.77 17.52 24.30
C PHE A 519 4.41 17.37 25.78
N ASP A 520 4.69 18.37 26.61
CA ASP A 520 4.23 18.40 28.00
C ASP A 520 2.70 18.40 28.12
N LEU A 521 1.98 19.17 27.29
CA LEU A 521 0.52 19.16 27.22
C LEU A 521 0.00 17.79 26.77
N LEU A 522 0.54 17.22 25.72
CA LEU A 522 0.16 15.89 25.24
C LEU A 522 0.35 14.82 26.30
N ALA A 523 1.44 14.89 27.09
CA ALA A 523 1.73 13.96 28.16
C ALA A 523 0.75 14.01 29.34
N LEU A 524 -0.13 15.02 29.41
CA LEU A 524 -1.21 15.11 30.42
C LEU A 524 -2.43 14.25 30.05
N SER A 525 -2.74 14.08 28.76
CA SER A 525 -3.98 13.42 28.27
C SER A 525 -3.74 12.15 27.48
N TYR A 526 -2.49 11.90 27.05
CA TYR A 526 -2.12 10.74 26.26
C TYR A 526 -1.03 9.89 26.97
N PRO A 527 -0.83 8.61 26.57
CA PRO A 527 0.16 7.73 27.20
C PRO A 527 1.56 8.35 27.18
N ARG A 528 2.09 8.64 28.36
CA ARG A 528 3.35 9.40 28.54
C ARG A 528 4.56 8.76 27.87
N ALA A 529 4.67 7.44 27.97
CA ALA A 529 5.77 6.70 27.36
C ALA A 529 5.82 6.94 25.85
N ASP A 530 4.66 6.92 25.18
CA ASP A 530 4.54 7.14 23.75
C ASP A 530 4.86 8.59 23.38
N VAL A 531 4.32 9.55 24.15
CA VAL A 531 4.55 10.98 23.92
C VAL A 531 6.03 11.33 24.09
N ARG A 532 6.70 10.82 25.12
CA ARG A 532 8.14 11.06 25.34
C ARG A 532 9.02 10.36 24.31
N ALA A 533 8.66 9.16 23.88
CA ALA A 533 9.34 8.48 22.80
C ALA A 533 9.23 9.26 21.47
N ALA A 534 8.05 9.80 21.17
CA ALA A 534 7.85 10.63 20.00
C ALA A 534 8.65 11.95 20.08
N GLU A 535 8.69 12.61 21.25
CA GLU A 535 9.50 13.82 21.50
C GLU A 535 10.98 13.56 21.22
N SER A 536 11.54 12.51 21.83
CA SER A 536 12.95 12.12 21.62
C SER A 536 13.24 11.77 20.15
N ALA A 537 12.31 11.08 19.49
CA ALA A 537 12.45 10.66 18.11
C ALA A 537 12.38 11.83 17.10
N ILE A 538 11.60 12.88 17.40
CA ILE A 538 11.55 14.11 16.59
C ILE A 538 12.86 14.89 16.67
N ALA A 539 13.54 14.84 17.79
CA ALA A 539 14.88 15.45 17.98
C ALA A 539 16.01 14.64 17.30
N SER A 540 15.74 13.46 16.78
CA SER A 540 16.75 12.59 16.14
C SER A 540 17.21 13.14 14.79
N ASP A 541 18.49 12.95 14.45
CA ASP A 541 19.06 13.29 13.14
C ASP A 541 18.55 12.38 12.01
N SER A 542 18.04 11.20 12.32
CA SER A 542 17.55 10.23 11.35
C SER A 542 16.16 10.60 10.79
N PRO A 543 16.01 10.88 9.48
CA PRO A 543 14.72 11.19 8.89
C PRO A 543 13.69 10.07 9.07
N THR A 544 14.13 8.81 9.08
CA THR A 544 13.27 7.64 9.26
C THR A 544 12.70 7.58 10.68
N VAL A 545 13.52 7.92 11.69
CA VAL A 545 13.09 7.95 13.09
C VAL A 545 12.10 9.08 13.32
N ARG A 546 12.36 10.27 12.77
CA ARG A 546 11.42 11.41 12.83
C ARG A 546 10.08 11.10 12.18
N ALA A 547 10.09 10.49 11.00
CA ALA A 547 8.85 10.06 10.32
C ALA A 547 8.08 9.01 11.15
N GLY A 548 8.80 8.08 11.80
CA GLY A 548 8.20 7.11 12.72
C GLY A 548 7.53 7.75 13.94
N ALA A 549 8.09 8.85 14.45
CA ALA A 549 7.49 9.60 15.56
C ALA A 549 6.16 10.26 15.16
N LEU A 550 6.08 10.84 13.95
CA LEU A 550 4.82 11.37 13.42
C LEU A 550 3.77 10.27 13.30
N GLU A 551 4.14 9.11 12.78
CA GLU A 551 3.23 7.98 12.64
C GLU A 551 2.73 7.46 13.99
N LEU A 552 3.59 7.41 15.01
CA LEU A 552 3.19 7.06 16.37
C LEU A 552 2.16 8.05 16.92
N LEU A 553 2.45 9.36 16.82
CA LEU A 553 1.53 10.41 17.27
C LEU A 553 0.19 10.37 16.52
N ASP A 554 0.22 10.16 15.21
CA ASP A 554 -0.98 10.05 14.38
C ASP A 554 -1.92 8.90 14.82
N ASN A 555 -1.35 7.85 15.40
CA ASN A 555 -2.13 6.70 15.88
C ASN A 555 -2.62 6.84 17.33
N ILE A 556 -1.97 7.63 18.18
CA ILE A 556 -2.34 7.78 19.59
C ILE A 556 -3.18 9.04 19.83
N VAL A 557 -2.90 10.16 19.16
CA VAL A 557 -3.62 11.41 19.31
C VAL A 557 -4.95 11.35 18.54
N ARG A 558 -6.04 11.82 19.15
CA ARG A 558 -7.39 11.73 18.60
C ARG A 558 -8.09 13.10 18.55
N GLY A 559 -9.19 13.19 17.80
CA GLY A 559 -10.04 14.37 17.73
C GLY A 559 -9.35 15.60 17.10
N SER A 560 -9.69 16.78 17.60
CA SER A 560 -9.14 18.10 17.21
C SER A 560 -7.64 18.19 17.43
N ALA A 561 -7.14 17.66 18.55
CA ALA A 561 -5.72 17.64 18.90
C ALA A 561 -4.86 16.98 17.81
N ARG A 562 -5.36 15.94 17.12
CA ARG A 562 -4.63 15.26 16.03
C ARG A 562 -4.31 16.23 14.89
N ALA A 563 -5.29 17.01 14.42
CA ALA A 563 -5.09 17.93 13.31
C ALA A 563 -4.09 19.04 13.67
N LEU A 564 -4.15 19.55 14.92
CA LEU A 564 -3.25 20.57 15.44
C LEU A 564 -1.79 20.05 15.51
N VAL A 565 -1.59 18.89 16.12
CA VAL A 565 -0.26 18.28 16.30
C VAL A 565 0.37 17.94 14.95
N MET A 566 -0.37 17.27 14.07
CA MET A 566 0.17 16.90 12.76
C MET A 566 0.48 18.12 11.90
N GLY A 567 -0.41 19.12 11.87
CA GLY A 567 -0.19 20.35 11.11
C GLY A 567 1.00 21.18 11.61
N SER A 568 1.36 21.08 12.90
CA SER A 568 2.51 21.78 13.48
C SER A 568 3.83 21.03 13.32
N LEU A 569 3.82 19.69 13.36
CA LEU A 569 5.02 18.85 13.30
C LEU A 569 5.45 18.49 11.86
N GLU A 570 4.52 18.43 10.90
CA GLU A 570 4.88 18.20 9.49
C GLU A 570 5.99 19.15 8.98
N PRO A 571 5.91 20.48 9.20
CA PRO A 571 6.98 21.39 8.79
C PRO A 571 8.31 21.16 9.50
N VAL A 572 8.30 20.65 10.73
CA VAL A 572 9.52 20.34 11.51
C VAL A 572 10.21 19.09 10.96
N VAL A 573 9.44 18.06 10.65
CA VAL A 573 9.94 16.73 10.25
C VAL A 573 10.21 16.62 8.76
N LEU A 574 9.37 17.27 7.95
CA LEU A 574 9.39 17.20 6.48
C LEU A 574 9.50 18.63 5.90
N PRO A 575 10.65 19.28 5.99
CA PRO A 575 10.83 20.62 5.46
C PRO A 575 10.55 20.63 3.95
N ARG A 576 9.63 21.48 3.49
CA ARG A 576 9.30 21.64 2.08
C ARG A 576 10.45 22.35 1.35
N ARG A 577 11.13 21.66 0.44
CA ARG A 577 12.08 22.29 -0.48
C ARG A 577 11.30 23.04 -1.56
N GLY A 578 11.43 24.36 -1.61
CA GLY A 578 11.01 25.19 -2.73
C GLY A 578 9.79 26.10 -2.55
N MET A 579 9.16 26.15 -1.37
CA MET A 579 8.05 27.09 -1.08
C MET A 579 8.25 27.74 0.29
N ALA A 580 9.34 28.49 0.47
CA ALA A 580 9.47 29.37 1.63
C ALA A 580 8.58 30.59 1.42
N PRO A 581 7.71 30.96 2.38
CA PRO A 581 6.97 32.22 2.32
C PRO A 581 7.94 33.41 2.36
N ALA A 582 7.50 34.57 1.86
CA ALA A 582 8.34 35.76 1.85
C ALA A 582 8.82 36.10 3.27
N ARG A 583 10.13 36.39 3.41
CA ARG A 583 10.79 36.62 4.70
C ARG A 583 10.10 37.70 5.54
N GLU A 584 9.73 38.81 4.90
CA GLU A 584 9.08 39.96 5.56
C GLU A 584 7.69 39.61 6.14
N GLU A 585 6.90 38.85 5.40
CA GLU A 585 5.57 38.41 5.85
C GLU A 585 5.68 37.43 7.04
N THR A 586 6.70 36.59 7.04
CA THR A 586 6.89 35.61 8.11
C THR A 586 7.41 36.25 9.40
N LEU A 587 8.31 37.22 9.31
CA LEU A 587 8.82 37.99 10.45
C LEU A 587 7.76 38.91 11.03
N GLY A 588 6.92 39.56 10.20
CA GLY A 588 5.79 40.37 10.66
C GLY A 588 4.82 39.56 11.51
N ARG A 589 4.45 38.35 11.06
CA ARG A 589 3.58 37.43 11.81
C ARG A 589 4.19 36.87 13.11
N LEU A 590 5.52 36.91 13.25
CA LEU A 590 6.20 36.52 14.49
C LEU A 590 6.20 37.64 15.54
N LEU A 591 6.27 38.91 15.14
CA LEU A 591 6.17 40.06 16.02
C LEU A 591 4.80 40.13 16.71
N GLU A 592 3.73 39.71 16.03
CA GLU A 592 2.40 39.59 16.61
C GLU A 592 2.29 38.54 17.76
N LEU A 593 3.27 37.64 17.89
CA LEU A 593 3.34 36.64 18.97
C LEU A 593 3.96 37.19 20.27
N ASP A 594 4.81 38.22 20.18
CA ASP A 594 5.46 38.82 21.36
C ASP A 594 4.55 39.89 22.03
N ASP A 595 3.54 40.41 21.32
CA ASP A 595 2.57 41.40 21.82
C ASP A 595 1.28 40.75 22.38
N ALA A 596 1.09 39.42 22.29
CA ALA A 596 -0.03 38.65 22.82
C ALA A 596 0.45 37.63 23.87
#